data_a3bf5f06c3eaf3a5cae58c7d046b3c8e
#
_entry.id   a3bf5f06c3eaf3a5cae58c7d046b3c8e
#
_cell.length_a   1.000
_cell.length_b   1.000
_cell.length_c   1.000
_cell.angle_alpha   90.00
_cell.angle_beta   90.00
_cell.angle_gamma   90.00
#
_symmetry.space_group_name_H-M   'P 1'
#
loop_
_entity.id
_entity.type
_entity.pdbx_description
1 polymer ?
#
loop_
_entity_poly.entity_id
_entity_poly.type
_entity_poly.pdbx_seq_one_letter_code
_entity_poly.pdbx_strand_id
1 'polypeptide(L)'
;MRVLVVDDHPAFRKALASALRLVSDIEVAGEAAGGEDACIGAKELQPDVVLMDLSMPDISGIEAMQRIHSSTPDLPVVILTAHADEGVERAARGAGASGFVAKGKGLQDILLVLHEVTAGTT
;
A
#
# COMPACT_ATOMS: atom_id res chain seq x y z
N MET A 1 -9.84 7.62 -6.81
CA MET A 1 -8.44 7.17 -6.83
C MET A 1 -8.39 5.64 -7.01
N ARG A 2 -7.38 5.17 -7.69
CA ARG A 2 -7.19 3.74 -7.95
C ARG A 2 -6.14 3.19 -6.98
N VAL A 3 -6.51 2.14 -6.24
CA VAL A 3 -5.66 1.59 -5.17
C VAL A 3 -5.27 0.14 -5.50
N LEU A 4 -3.99 -0.16 -5.41
CA LEU A 4 -3.49 -1.54 -5.46
C LEU A 4 -3.31 -2.03 -4.02
N VAL A 5 -3.97 -3.12 -3.67
CA VAL A 5 -3.93 -3.68 -2.31
C VAL A 5 -2.99 -4.89 -2.29
N VAL A 6 -1.95 -4.82 -1.49
CA VAL A 6 -0.91 -5.86 -1.43
C VAL A 6 -0.81 -6.42 -0.02
N ASP A 7 -1.12 -7.70 0.14
CA ASP A 7 -1.04 -8.38 1.43
C ASP A 7 -1.05 -9.90 1.17
N ASP A 8 -0.19 -10.65 1.83
CA ASP A 8 -0.11 -12.09 1.65
C ASP A 8 -1.16 -12.86 2.47
N HIS A 9 -1.89 -12.17 3.36
CA HIS A 9 -2.98 -12.78 4.13
C HIS A 9 -4.30 -12.63 3.37
N PRO A 10 -4.82 -13.68 2.74
CA PRO A 10 -5.99 -13.55 1.85
C PRO A 10 -7.23 -12.99 2.55
N ALA A 11 -7.48 -13.42 3.78
CA ALA A 11 -8.66 -12.95 4.51
C ALA A 11 -8.61 -11.45 4.75
N PHE A 12 -7.46 -10.94 5.23
CA PHE A 12 -7.30 -9.50 5.46
C PHE A 12 -7.34 -8.72 4.15
N ARG A 13 -6.63 -9.19 3.13
CA ARG A 13 -6.57 -8.51 1.83
C ARG A 13 -7.97 -8.39 1.21
N LYS A 14 -8.73 -9.47 1.21
CA LYS A 14 -10.07 -9.48 0.62
C LYS A 14 -11.05 -8.62 1.41
N ALA A 15 -10.96 -8.64 2.73
CA ALA A 15 -11.81 -7.81 3.58
C ALA A 15 -11.51 -6.32 3.34
N LEU A 16 -10.23 -5.96 3.27
CA LEU A 16 -9.83 -4.58 3.00
C LEU A 16 -10.27 -4.12 1.62
N ALA A 17 -10.03 -4.94 0.60
CA ALA A 17 -10.44 -4.61 -0.76
C ALA A 17 -11.96 -4.44 -0.85
N SER A 18 -12.73 -5.31 -0.22
CA SER A 18 -14.18 -5.21 -0.20
C SER A 18 -14.65 -3.93 0.47
N ALA A 19 -14.03 -3.56 1.60
CA ALA A 19 -14.37 -2.32 2.31
C ALA A 19 -14.04 -1.09 1.45
N LEU A 20 -12.90 -1.09 0.79
CA LEU A 20 -12.50 0.02 -0.08
C LEU A 20 -13.46 0.18 -1.27
N ARG A 21 -13.96 -0.94 -1.82
CA ARG A 21 -14.91 -0.89 -2.94
C ARG A 21 -16.23 -0.23 -2.59
N LEU A 22 -16.55 -0.12 -1.30
CA LEU A 22 -17.75 0.57 -0.85
C LEU A 22 -17.59 2.08 -0.73
N VAL A 23 -16.35 2.57 -0.84
CA VAL A 23 -16.07 4.00 -0.75
C VAL A 23 -16.17 4.61 -2.15
N SER A 24 -17.03 5.63 -2.29
CA SER A 24 -17.44 6.14 -3.61
C SER A 24 -16.30 6.70 -4.47
N ASP A 25 -15.27 7.26 -3.86
CA ASP A 25 -14.16 7.86 -4.60
C ASP A 25 -12.95 6.94 -4.73
N ILE A 26 -13.11 5.65 -4.38
CA ILE A 26 -12.03 4.67 -4.47
C ILE A 26 -12.42 3.55 -5.44
N GLU A 27 -11.48 3.22 -6.32
CA GLU A 27 -11.54 2.04 -7.17
C GLU A 27 -10.38 1.13 -6.76
N VAL A 28 -10.65 -0.14 -6.47
CA VAL A 28 -9.59 -1.12 -6.23
C VAL A 28 -9.08 -1.57 -7.60
N ALA A 29 -7.89 -1.11 -7.96
CA ALA A 29 -7.29 -1.41 -9.26
C ALA A 29 -6.91 -2.89 -9.37
N GLY A 30 -6.57 -3.51 -8.24
CA GLY A 30 -6.22 -4.91 -8.18
C GLY A 30 -5.73 -5.30 -6.80
N GLU A 31 -5.45 -6.60 -6.64
CA GLU A 31 -4.91 -7.17 -5.43
C GLU A 31 -3.66 -7.96 -5.78
N ALA A 32 -2.69 -7.96 -4.88
CA ALA A 32 -1.47 -8.76 -5.02
C ALA A 32 -1.19 -9.50 -3.72
N ALA A 33 -0.75 -10.74 -3.82
CA ALA A 33 -0.51 -11.60 -2.64
C ALA A 33 0.95 -11.57 -2.19
N GLY A 34 1.82 -10.86 -2.86
CA GLY A 34 3.23 -10.77 -2.50
C GLY A 34 3.92 -9.62 -3.20
N GLY A 35 5.19 -9.42 -2.86
CA GLY A 35 5.95 -8.29 -3.36
C GLY A 35 6.28 -8.36 -4.85
N GLU A 36 6.53 -9.55 -5.38
CA GLU A 36 6.78 -9.71 -6.82
C GLU A 36 5.53 -9.33 -7.62
N ASP A 37 4.36 -9.83 -7.21
CA ASP A 37 3.11 -9.49 -7.87
C ASP A 37 2.76 -8.00 -7.70
N ALA A 38 3.18 -7.40 -6.58
CA ALA A 38 2.99 -5.97 -6.37
C ALA A 38 3.77 -5.16 -7.40
N CYS A 39 5.00 -5.55 -7.68
CA CYS A 39 5.82 -4.87 -8.70
C CYS A 39 5.19 -4.98 -10.08
N ILE A 40 4.69 -6.16 -10.44
CA ILE A 40 3.99 -6.39 -11.70
C ILE A 40 2.72 -5.54 -11.76
N GLY A 41 1.91 -5.59 -10.70
CA GLY A 41 0.65 -4.87 -10.64
C GLY A 41 0.82 -3.36 -10.72
N ALA A 42 1.84 -2.82 -10.04
CA ALA A 42 2.11 -1.38 -10.10
C ALA A 42 2.41 -0.92 -11.52
N LYS A 43 3.12 -1.75 -12.27
CA LYS A 43 3.48 -1.43 -13.65
C LYS A 43 2.29 -1.59 -14.60
N GLU A 44 1.57 -2.70 -14.48
CA GLU A 44 0.48 -3.03 -15.41
C GLU A 44 -0.81 -2.24 -15.14
N LEU A 45 -1.15 -2.05 -13.88
CA LEU A 45 -2.43 -1.45 -13.49
C LEU A 45 -2.37 0.06 -13.35
N GLN A 46 -1.18 0.61 -13.20
CA GLN A 46 -0.95 2.05 -13.03
C GLN A 46 -1.87 2.65 -11.97
N PRO A 47 -1.79 2.15 -10.72
CA PRO A 47 -2.63 2.70 -9.65
C PRO A 47 -2.16 4.09 -9.25
N ASP A 48 -3.03 4.81 -8.54
CA ASP A 48 -2.68 6.12 -7.98
C ASP A 48 -1.92 5.99 -6.66
N VAL A 49 -2.09 4.86 -5.98
CA VAL A 49 -1.44 4.58 -4.69
C VAL A 49 -1.39 3.07 -4.46
N VAL A 50 -0.36 2.62 -3.76
CA VAL A 50 -0.21 1.22 -3.35
C VAL A 50 -0.35 1.14 -1.83
N LEU A 51 -1.25 0.27 -1.36
CA LEU A 51 -1.30 -0.14 0.05
C LEU A 51 -0.52 -1.45 0.17
N MET A 52 0.56 -1.43 0.92
CA MET A 52 1.53 -2.52 0.93
C MET A 52 1.81 -3.05 2.32
N ASP A 53 1.60 -4.34 2.54
CA ASP A 53 2.06 -5.00 3.76
C ASP A 53 3.60 -5.01 3.80
N LEU A 54 4.14 -4.87 4.99
CA LEU A 54 5.58 -4.86 5.19
C LEU A 54 6.18 -6.26 5.13
N SER A 55 5.51 -7.25 5.71
CA SER A 55 6.03 -8.62 5.83
C SER A 55 5.35 -9.55 4.86
N MET A 56 6.08 -10.03 3.88
CA MET A 56 5.58 -10.96 2.87
C MET A 56 6.61 -12.08 2.64
N PRO A 57 6.19 -13.28 2.19
CA PRO A 57 7.10 -14.42 2.14
C PRO A 57 8.15 -14.35 1.04
N ASP A 58 7.91 -13.64 -0.06
CA ASP A 58 8.86 -13.56 -1.17
C ASP A 58 9.89 -12.43 -0.96
N ILE A 59 9.43 -11.18 -0.96
CA ILE A 59 10.29 -10.03 -0.65
C ILE A 59 9.54 -9.11 0.33
N SER A 60 10.27 -8.32 1.10
CA SER A 60 9.64 -7.40 2.05
C SER A 60 8.91 -6.29 1.29
N GLY A 61 7.96 -5.65 1.99
CA GLY A 61 7.26 -4.49 1.42
C GLY A 61 8.21 -3.35 1.09
N ILE A 62 9.27 -3.16 1.88
CA ILE A 62 10.27 -2.13 1.61
C ILE A 62 11.02 -2.43 0.32
N GLU A 63 11.46 -3.67 0.13
CA GLU A 63 12.14 -4.04 -1.11
C GLU A 63 11.22 -3.90 -2.32
N ALA A 64 9.97 -4.36 -2.20
CA ALA A 64 9.00 -4.20 -3.29
C ALA A 64 8.79 -2.73 -3.62
N MET A 65 8.65 -1.88 -2.61
CA MET A 65 8.50 -0.44 -2.79
C MET A 65 9.70 0.16 -3.51
N GLN A 66 10.91 -0.23 -3.13
CA GLN A 66 12.12 0.27 -3.78
C GLN A 66 12.18 -0.15 -5.26
N ARG A 67 11.76 -1.36 -5.57
CA ARG A 67 11.68 -1.83 -6.96
C ARG A 67 10.62 -1.05 -7.75
N ILE A 68 9.47 -0.80 -7.14
CA ILE A 68 8.42 0.01 -7.76
C ILE A 68 8.94 1.41 -8.04
N HIS A 69 9.61 2.03 -7.08
CA HIS A 69 10.12 3.39 -7.23
C HIS A 69 11.26 3.50 -8.25
N SER A 70 11.95 2.40 -8.55
CA SER A 70 12.99 2.45 -9.59
C SER A 70 12.42 2.71 -10.98
N SER A 71 11.17 2.32 -11.24
CA SER A 71 10.49 2.58 -12.52
C SER A 71 9.38 3.61 -12.41
N THR A 72 8.79 3.80 -11.23
CA THR A 72 7.71 4.75 -11.00
C THR A 72 7.99 5.53 -9.72
N PRO A 73 8.94 6.47 -9.73
CA PRO A 73 9.41 7.11 -8.50
C PRO A 73 8.37 7.98 -7.80
N ASP A 74 7.35 8.43 -8.51
CA ASP A 74 6.34 9.31 -7.93
C ASP A 74 5.09 8.57 -7.43
N LEU A 75 5.04 7.25 -7.58
CA LEU A 75 3.90 6.48 -7.12
C LEU A 75 3.90 6.41 -5.59
N PRO A 76 2.88 6.97 -4.91
CA PRO A 76 2.81 6.88 -3.45
C PRO A 76 2.63 5.43 -3.00
N VAL A 77 3.39 5.05 -1.98
CA VAL A 77 3.24 3.75 -1.32
C VAL A 77 2.95 4.00 0.15
N VAL A 78 1.84 3.44 0.62
CA VAL A 78 1.46 3.47 2.03
C VAL A 78 1.73 2.09 2.62
N ILE A 79 2.58 2.03 3.62
CA ILE A 79 2.87 0.78 4.32
C ILE A 79 1.78 0.53 5.35
N LEU A 80 1.23 -0.68 5.33
CA LEU A 80 0.19 -1.12 6.26
C LEU A 80 0.72 -2.37 6.97
N THR A 81 0.95 -2.29 8.27
CA THR A 81 1.62 -3.38 8.98
C THR A 81 1.00 -3.67 10.34
N ALA A 82 1.04 -4.96 10.73
CA ALA A 82 0.64 -5.39 12.06
C ALA A 82 1.69 -5.02 13.14
N HIS A 83 2.92 -4.71 12.71
CA HIS A 83 4.04 -4.44 13.64
C HIS A 83 4.47 -2.98 13.53
N ALA A 84 3.55 -2.07 13.85
CA ALA A 84 3.79 -0.64 13.74
C ALA A 84 4.45 -0.10 15.00
N ASP A 85 5.73 0.23 14.93
CA ASP A 85 6.42 0.99 15.96
C ASP A 85 7.21 2.11 15.30
N GLU A 86 7.77 3.02 16.11
CA GLU A 86 8.46 4.20 15.59
C GLU A 86 9.69 3.84 14.75
N GLY A 87 10.41 2.78 15.12
CA GLY A 87 11.58 2.34 14.36
C GLY A 87 11.19 1.80 13.00
N VAL A 88 10.13 1.01 12.94
CA VAL A 88 9.59 0.46 11.69
C VAL A 88 9.07 1.58 10.81
N GLU A 89 8.33 2.52 11.38
CA GLU A 89 7.81 3.66 10.62
C GLU A 89 8.95 4.50 10.05
N ARG A 90 9.96 4.79 10.85
CA ARG A 90 11.11 5.58 10.41
C ARG A 90 11.85 4.88 9.26
N ALA A 91 12.05 3.58 9.38
CA ALA A 91 12.71 2.80 8.33
C ALA A 91 11.90 2.81 7.03
N ALA A 92 10.59 2.63 7.13
CA ALA A 92 9.72 2.64 5.95
C ALA A 92 9.72 4.01 5.27
N ARG A 93 9.58 5.08 6.03
CA ARG A 93 9.59 6.44 5.46
C ARG A 93 10.95 6.80 4.89
N GLY A 94 12.03 6.40 5.55
CA GLY A 94 13.39 6.60 5.05
C GLY A 94 13.66 5.86 3.75
N ALA A 95 12.97 4.77 3.51
CA ALA A 95 13.09 3.99 2.28
C ALA A 95 12.18 4.49 1.15
N GLY A 96 11.30 5.46 1.44
CA GLY A 96 10.46 6.08 0.42
C GLY A 96 8.95 5.98 0.62
N ALA A 97 8.48 5.43 1.74
CA ALA A 97 7.05 5.35 2.00
C ALA A 97 6.45 6.74 2.17
N SER A 98 5.32 6.99 1.49
CA SER A 98 4.59 8.24 1.60
C SER A 98 3.67 8.27 2.80
N GLY A 99 3.25 7.10 3.29
CA GLY A 99 2.38 6.97 4.45
C GLY A 99 2.64 5.67 5.18
N PHE A 100 2.10 5.59 6.40
CA PHE A 100 2.30 4.44 7.26
C PHE A 100 1.08 4.29 8.18
N VAL A 101 0.48 3.11 8.21
CA VAL A 101 -0.71 2.83 9.01
C VAL A 101 -0.57 1.48 9.68
N ALA A 102 -0.93 1.39 10.97
CA ALA A 102 -1.01 0.13 11.67
C ALA A 102 -2.28 -0.62 11.26
N LYS A 103 -2.18 -1.93 11.04
CA LYS A 103 -3.34 -2.77 10.69
C LYS A 103 -4.43 -2.77 11.78
N GLY A 104 -4.05 -2.50 13.03
CA GLY A 104 -5.01 -2.41 14.14
C GLY A 104 -5.88 -1.17 14.12
N LYS A 105 -5.54 -0.18 13.32
CA LYS A 105 -6.38 1.01 13.12
C LYS A 105 -7.51 0.67 12.16
N GLY A 106 -8.61 1.41 12.26
CA GLY A 106 -9.77 1.13 11.42
C GLY A 106 -9.63 1.68 10.00
N LEU A 107 -10.65 1.39 9.20
CA LEU A 107 -10.71 1.85 7.81
C LEU A 107 -10.59 3.36 7.70
N GLN A 108 -11.12 4.12 8.66
CA GLN A 108 -11.06 5.58 8.64
C GLN A 108 -9.63 6.11 8.60
N ASP A 109 -8.72 5.49 9.38
CA ASP A 109 -7.32 5.91 9.37
C ASP A 109 -6.64 5.59 8.05
N ILE A 110 -6.96 4.45 7.46
CA ILE A 110 -6.45 4.07 6.14
C ILE A 110 -6.91 5.08 5.09
N LEU A 111 -8.21 5.41 5.08
CA LEU A 111 -8.77 6.38 4.13
C LEU A 111 -8.13 7.74 4.28
N LEU A 112 -7.91 8.19 5.51
CA LEU A 112 -7.29 9.47 5.76
C LEU A 112 -5.90 9.54 5.16
N VAL A 113 -5.08 8.52 5.36
CA VAL A 113 -3.72 8.48 4.82
C VAL A 113 -3.73 8.39 3.30
N LEU A 114 -4.63 7.57 2.73
CA LEU A 114 -4.76 7.47 1.27
C LEU A 114 -5.07 8.84 0.65
N HIS A 115 -5.99 9.57 1.23
CA HIS A 115 -6.34 10.91 0.73
C HIS A 115 -5.20 11.89 0.89
N GLU A 116 -4.47 11.83 2.00
CA GLU A 116 -3.33 12.71 2.22
C GLU A 116 -2.23 12.51 1.17
N VAL A 117 -1.87 11.25 0.90
CA VAL A 117 -0.75 10.97 0.00
C VAL A 117 -1.11 11.20 -1.46
N THR A 118 -2.38 11.12 -1.83
CA THR A 118 -2.81 11.36 -3.21
C THR A 118 -3.16 12.83 -3.46
N ALA A 119 -3.54 13.58 -2.45
CA ALA A 119 -3.84 15.01 -2.59
C ALA A 119 -2.60 15.83 -2.94
N GLY A 120 -1.43 15.39 -2.51
CA GLY A 120 -0.17 16.09 -2.79
C GLY A 120 0.28 16.01 -4.24
N THR A 121 -0.43 15.28 -5.09
CA THR A 121 -0.05 15.10 -6.50
C THR A 121 -0.60 16.19 -7.41
N THR A 122 -1.39 17.09 -6.90
CA THR A 122 -1.94 18.21 -7.71
C THR A 122 -0.94 19.39 -7.88
#